data_5a2d080bfe05b64907dcae39087c850f
#
_entry.id   5a2d080bfe05b64907dcae39087c850f
#
_cell.length_a   1.000
_cell.length_b   1.000
_cell.length_c   1.000
_cell.angle_alpha   90.00
_cell.angle_beta   90.00
_cell.angle_gamma   90.00
#
_symmetry.space_group_name_H-M   'P 1'
#
loop_
_entity.id
_entity.type
_entity.pdbx_description
1 polymer ?
#
loop_
_entity_poly.entity_id
_entity_poly.type
_entity_poly.pdbx_seq_one_letter_code
_entity_poly.pdbx_strand_id
1 'polypeptide(L)'
;MVTLNLVDVACSSGGDMDKFWNIMDERLALCRRALMCRHERLKGTPSDVAPILWQNGALARLKKGETIDRLLYGGYSTISLGYAGLCECVRYMTGKSHTDSEATPFALKVMNYLNDTCKKWAAETNIAFSLYGTPLESTTYKFAKCLQNRFGSIPGVTDKNYITNSYHIHVTESVNAFDKLSFEAQFQELSPGGAISYVEVPNMQNNIDAVLAVMRHIYDHIMYAELNTKSDYCQVCGYDGEIQIIEDEHKKLVWKCPNCG
;
A
#
# COMPACT_ATOMS: atom_id res chain seq x y z
N MET A 1 6.28 -11.42 -0.16
CA MET A 1 6.41 -9.97 -0.11
C MET A 1 7.20 -9.57 1.13
N VAL A 2 8.03 -8.54 1.04
CA VAL A 2 8.71 -7.85 2.15
C VAL A 2 8.41 -6.37 1.99
N THR A 3 8.04 -5.69 3.07
CA THR A 3 7.61 -4.28 3.02
C THR A 3 8.64 -3.36 3.63
N LEU A 4 9.05 -2.36 2.88
CA LEU A 4 9.92 -1.28 3.30
C LEU A 4 9.11 -0.19 4.03
N ASN A 5 9.56 0.22 5.20
CA ASN A 5 9.04 1.37 5.93
C ASN A 5 9.80 2.64 5.48
N LEU A 6 9.18 3.44 4.61
CA LEU A 6 9.80 4.68 4.10
C LEU A 6 9.98 5.74 5.18
N VAL A 7 9.11 5.74 6.19
CA VAL A 7 9.21 6.68 7.33
C VAL A 7 10.44 6.38 8.18
N ASP A 8 10.79 5.09 8.37
CA ASP A 8 12.02 4.72 9.06
C ASP A 8 13.26 5.24 8.33
N VAL A 9 13.29 5.14 7.00
CA VAL A 9 14.38 5.68 6.18
C VAL A 9 14.51 7.19 6.36
N ALA A 10 13.38 7.91 6.26
CA ALA A 10 13.33 9.36 6.40
C ALA A 10 13.78 9.82 7.81
N CYS A 11 13.18 9.25 8.86
CA CYS A 11 13.53 9.62 10.24
C CYS A 11 14.99 9.26 10.58
N SER A 12 15.50 8.13 10.09
CA SER A 12 16.90 7.72 10.31
C SER A 12 17.90 8.65 9.63
N SER A 13 17.53 9.34 8.54
CA SER A 13 18.39 10.29 7.86
C SER A 13 18.54 11.63 8.63
N GLY A 14 17.61 11.93 9.54
CA GLY A 14 17.55 13.22 10.23
C GLY A 14 17.24 14.40 9.30
N GLY A 15 16.62 14.15 8.14
CA GLY A 15 16.30 15.15 7.12
C GLY A 15 17.46 15.43 6.14
N ASP A 16 18.59 14.76 6.29
CA ASP A 16 19.73 14.86 5.36
C ASP A 16 19.47 14.03 4.11
N MET A 17 19.50 14.66 2.93
CA MET A 17 19.13 14.02 1.67
C MET A 17 20.14 12.93 1.23
N ASP A 18 21.43 13.16 1.43
CA ASP A 18 22.45 12.16 1.05
C ASP A 18 22.38 10.93 1.96
N LYS A 19 22.20 11.16 3.26
CA LYS A 19 21.97 10.07 4.22
C LYS A 19 20.68 9.32 3.91
N PHE A 20 19.64 9.99 3.46
CA PHE A 20 18.38 9.35 3.08
C PHE A 20 18.61 8.28 2.01
N TRP A 21 19.32 8.62 0.93
CA TRP A 21 19.58 7.66 -0.14
C TRP A 21 20.52 6.54 0.27
N ASN A 22 21.54 6.82 1.07
CA ASN A 22 22.44 5.80 1.61
C ASN A 22 21.69 4.80 2.50
N ILE A 23 20.82 5.29 3.40
CA ILE A 23 19.99 4.42 4.27
C ILE A 23 18.95 3.67 3.43
N MET A 24 18.39 4.30 2.39
CA MET A 24 17.48 3.62 1.45
C MET A 24 18.17 2.39 0.83
N ASP A 25 19.40 2.52 0.36
CA ASP A 25 20.17 1.42 -0.21
C ASP A 25 20.44 0.30 0.80
N GLU A 26 20.82 0.65 2.03
CA GLU A 26 21.00 -0.34 3.11
C GLU A 26 19.71 -1.12 3.40
N ARG A 27 18.58 -0.44 3.49
CA ARG A 27 17.27 -1.07 3.74
C ARG A 27 16.82 -1.92 2.56
N LEU A 28 17.04 -1.46 1.32
CA LEU A 28 16.75 -2.23 0.11
C LEU A 28 17.61 -3.50 0.02
N ALA A 29 18.89 -3.43 0.38
CA ALA A 29 19.74 -4.61 0.47
C ALA A 29 19.20 -5.64 1.47
N LEU A 30 18.71 -5.22 2.63
CA LEU A 30 18.05 -6.08 3.61
C LEU A 30 16.76 -6.69 3.06
N CYS A 31 15.92 -5.88 2.39
CA CYS A 31 14.69 -6.36 1.75
C CYS A 31 14.99 -7.42 0.68
N ARG A 32 16.02 -7.19 -0.16
CA ARG A 32 16.47 -8.17 -1.16
C ARG A 32 16.88 -9.48 -0.52
N ARG A 33 17.71 -9.43 0.53
CA ARG A 33 18.13 -10.64 1.26
C ARG A 33 16.94 -11.42 1.81
N ALA A 34 15.97 -10.73 2.41
CA ALA A 34 14.77 -11.36 2.94
C ALA A 34 13.89 -11.98 1.84
N LEU A 35 13.72 -11.28 0.70
CA LEU A 35 13.00 -11.80 -0.46
C LEU A 35 13.70 -13.03 -1.05
N MET A 36 15.03 -12.98 -1.21
CA MET A 36 15.81 -14.12 -1.71
C MET A 36 15.73 -15.32 -0.75
N CYS A 37 15.80 -15.11 0.55
CA CYS A 37 15.62 -16.19 1.54
C CYS A 37 14.25 -16.87 1.38
N ARG A 38 13.19 -16.13 1.12
CA ARG A 38 11.86 -16.71 0.87
C ARG A 38 11.79 -17.45 -0.46
N HIS A 39 12.42 -16.93 -1.50
CA HIS A 39 12.51 -17.58 -2.80
C HIS A 39 13.25 -18.91 -2.71
N GLU A 40 14.44 -18.91 -2.09
CA GLU A 40 15.23 -20.13 -1.87
C GLU A 40 14.46 -21.21 -1.09
N ARG A 41 13.62 -20.80 -0.14
CA ARG A 41 12.78 -21.72 0.64
C ARG A 41 11.74 -22.47 -0.19
N LEU A 42 11.37 -21.93 -1.35
CA LEU A 42 10.41 -22.56 -2.26
C LEU A 42 11.05 -23.61 -3.20
N LYS A 43 12.37 -23.56 -3.38
CA LYS A 43 13.07 -24.53 -4.25
C LYS A 43 12.89 -25.96 -3.74
N GLY A 44 12.71 -26.86 -4.67
CA GLY A 44 12.46 -28.28 -4.39
C GLY A 44 11.05 -28.59 -3.87
N THR A 45 10.16 -27.61 -3.80
CA THR A 45 8.76 -27.84 -3.37
C THR A 45 8.04 -28.67 -4.43
N PRO A 46 7.49 -29.86 -4.08
CA PRO A 46 6.73 -30.65 -5.02
C PRO A 46 5.34 -30.08 -5.29
N SER A 47 4.86 -30.27 -6.49
CA SER A 47 3.54 -29.80 -6.95
C SER A 47 2.37 -30.35 -6.10
N ASP A 48 2.59 -31.45 -5.39
CA ASP A 48 1.62 -32.07 -4.49
C ASP A 48 1.27 -31.21 -3.28
N VAL A 49 2.09 -30.22 -2.92
CA VAL A 49 1.84 -29.31 -1.78
C VAL A 49 0.60 -28.42 -2.03
N ALA A 50 0.36 -28.03 -3.29
CA ALA A 50 -0.81 -27.28 -3.67
C ALA A 50 -1.33 -27.72 -5.06
N PRO A 51 -1.98 -28.87 -5.17
CA PRO A 51 -2.35 -29.48 -6.45
C PRO A 51 -3.27 -28.58 -7.28
N ILE A 52 -4.21 -27.85 -6.67
CA ILE A 52 -5.10 -26.92 -7.38
C ILE A 52 -4.32 -25.85 -8.11
N LEU A 53 -3.27 -25.31 -7.49
CA LEU A 53 -2.43 -24.25 -8.07
C LEU A 53 -1.53 -24.83 -9.18
N TRP A 54 -0.84 -25.93 -8.91
CA TRP A 54 0.30 -26.34 -9.73
C TRP A 54 0.05 -27.56 -10.62
N GLN A 55 -0.97 -28.40 -10.33
CA GLN A 55 -1.29 -29.55 -11.17
C GLN A 55 -2.57 -29.35 -11.98
N ASN A 56 -3.61 -28.73 -11.38
CA ASN A 56 -4.96 -28.67 -11.96
C ASN A 56 -5.24 -27.39 -12.78
N GLY A 57 -4.24 -26.55 -12.98
CA GLY A 57 -4.27 -25.47 -13.96
C GLY A 57 -4.64 -24.09 -13.46
N ALA A 58 -4.76 -23.85 -12.12
CA ALA A 58 -4.95 -22.49 -11.64
C ALA A 58 -3.73 -21.59 -11.94
N LEU A 59 -2.51 -22.10 -11.74
CA LEU A 59 -1.25 -21.45 -12.12
C LEU A 59 -0.46 -22.25 -13.13
N ALA A 60 -0.40 -23.58 -13.00
CA ALA A 60 0.40 -24.45 -13.86
C ALA A 60 -0.29 -25.82 -14.04
N ARG A 61 0.27 -26.65 -14.92
CA ARG A 61 -0.12 -28.05 -15.15
C ARG A 61 1.11 -28.95 -15.01
N LEU A 62 1.70 -28.97 -13.81
CA LEU A 62 2.80 -29.84 -13.47
C LEU A 62 2.28 -31.27 -13.23
N LYS A 63 3.15 -32.25 -13.46
CA LYS A 63 2.85 -33.64 -13.08
C LYS A 63 2.95 -33.80 -11.57
N LYS A 64 2.29 -34.82 -11.04
CA LYS A 64 2.39 -35.20 -9.62
C LYS A 64 3.87 -35.46 -9.28
N GLY A 65 4.36 -34.90 -8.16
CA GLY A 65 5.74 -35.01 -7.70
C GLY A 65 6.75 -34.15 -8.45
N GLU A 66 6.38 -33.47 -9.53
CA GLU A 66 7.24 -32.51 -10.21
C GLU A 66 7.48 -31.29 -9.33
N THR A 67 8.73 -30.79 -9.28
CA THR A 67 9.02 -29.58 -8.48
C THR A 67 8.57 -28.30 -9.19
N ILE A 68 8.26 -27.27 -8.40
CA ILE A 68 7.83 -25.96 -8.93
C ILE A 68 8.99 -25.08 -9.40
N ASP A 69 10.24 -25.58 -9.35
CA ASP A 69 11.44 -24.78 -9.55
C ASP A 69 11.44 -23.99 -10.86
N ARG A 70 10.95 -24.60 -11.96
CA ARG A 70 10.84 -23.90 -13.25
C ARG A 70 9.88 -22.72 -13.25
N LEU A 71 8.95 -22.67 -12.28
CA LEU A 71 8.00 -21.57 -12.13
C LEU A 71 8.56 -20.39 -11.32
N LEU A 72 9.71 -20.57 -10.67
CA LEU A 72 10.33 -19.55 -9.82
C LEU A 72 11.17 -18.53 -10.61
N TYR A 73 11.40 -18.79 -11.89
CA TYR A 73 12.27 -17.98 -12.77
C TYR A 73 11.58 -17.58 -14.07
N GLY A 74 12.24 -16.73 -14.86
CA GLY A 74 11.80 -16.38 -16.20
C GLY A 74 10.51 -15.55 -16.24
N GLY A 75 10.17 -14.85 -15.16
CA GLY A 75 8.97 -14.01 -15.11
C GLY A 75 7.65 -14.75 -14.89
N TYR A 76 7.69 -16.08 -14.67
CA TYR A 76 6.46 -16.86 -14.45
C TYR A 76 5.81 -16.52 -13.11
N SER A 77 6.58 -16.39 -12.05
CA SER A 77 6.12 -15.95 -10.75
C SER A 77 6.86 -14.69 -10.31
N THR A 78 6.20 -13.85 -9.52
CA THR A 78 6.72 -12.57 -9.06
C THR A 78 6.93 -12.58 -7.55
N ILE A 79 8.07 -12.03 -7.10
CA ILE A 79 8.30 -11.69 -5.70
C ILE A 79 8.26 -10.18 -5.54
N SER A 80 7.54 -9.69 -4.51
CA SER A 80 7.17 -8.28 -4.43
C SER A 80 7.88 -7.57 -3.29
N LEU A 81 8.49 -6.42 -3.61
CA LEU A 81 8.89 -5.40 -2.66
C LEU A 81 7.68 -4.51 -2.39
N GLY A 82 7.15 -4.55 -1.16
CA GLY A 82 6.13 -3.61 -0.70
C GLY A 82 6.75 -2.36 -0.09
N TYR A 83 5.97 -1.31 0.04
CA TYR A 83 6.36 -0.07 0.72
C TYR A 83 5.18 0.54 1.45
N ALA A 84 5.46 1.38 2.47
CA ALA A 84 4.45 2.10 3.23
C ALA A 84 4.99 3.44 3.73
N GLY A 85 4.08 4.41 3.94
CA GLY A 85 4.41 5.69 4.54
C GLY A 85 5.08 6.67 3.59
N LEU A 86 4.71 6.66 2.30
CA LEU A 86 5.25 7.65 1.34
C LEU A 86 4.87 9.08 1.75
N CYS A 87 3.63 9.30 2.20
CA CYS A 87 3.14 10.60 2.64
C CYS A 87 4.00 11.16 3.79
N GLU A 88 4.17 10.38 4.86
CA GLU A 88 4.94 10.78 6.03
C GLU A 88 6.44 10.91 5.73
N CYS A 89 6.97 10.05 4.87
CA CYS A 89 8.35 10.13 4.39
C CYS A 89 8.61 11.47 3.70
N VAL A 90 7.76 11.82 2.73
CA VAL A 90 7.87 13.11 1.99
C VAL A 90 7.70 14.28 2.94
N ARG A 91 6.73 14.22 3.85
CA ARG A 91 6.50 15.28 4.84
C ARG A 91 7.71 15.48 5.74
N TYR A 92 8.35 14.42 6.20
CA TYR A 92 9.56 14.52 7.02
C TYR A 92 10.72 15.15 6.27
N MET A 93 10.92 14.77 5.01
CA MET A 93 12.07 15.22 4.20
C MET A 93 11.88 16.62 3.62
N THR A 94 10.65 17.05 3.35
CA THR A 94 10.36 18.32 2.63
C THR A 94 9.59 19.33 3.46
N GLY A 95 9.00 18.92 4.59
CA GLY A 95 8.07 19.73 5.39
C GLY A 95 6.65 19.85 4.79
N LYS A 96 6.39 19.25 3.62
CA LYS A 96 5.13 19.35 2.89
C LYS A 96 4.50 17.99 2.64
N SER A 97 3.18 17.95 2.38
CA SER A 97 2.53 16.74 1.91
C SER A 97 3.06 16.34 0.53
N HIS A 98 3.03 15.04 0.22
CA HIS A 98 3.36 14.56 -1.12
C HIS A 98 2.37 15.01 -2.20
N THR A 99 1.19 15.54 -1.81
CA THR A 99 0.20 16.16 -2.68
C THR A 99 0.57 17.60 -3.07
N ASP A 100 1.49 18.24 -2.34
CA ASP A 100 2.00 19.57 -2.67
C ASP A 100 2.87 19.51 -3.94
N SER A 101 2.62 20.41 -4.89
CA SER A 101 3.30 20.44 -6.18
C SER A 101 4.84 20.56 -6.10
N GLU A 102 5.37 21.13 -5.01
CA GLU A 102 6.81 21.21 -4.76
C GLU A 102 7.39 19.92 -4.17
N ALA A 103 6.58 19.13 -3.49
CA ALA A 103 6.98 17.89 -2.84
C ALA A 103 6.70 16.63 -3.69
N THR A 104 5.69 16.67 -4.57
CA THR A 104 5.35 15.57 -5.49
C THR A 104 6.55 15.05 -6.30
N PRO A 105 7.45 15.89 -6.83
CA PRO A 105 8.64 15.41 -7.56
C PRO A 105 9.55 14.51 -6.70
N PHE A 106 9.68 14.81 -5.39
CA PHE A 106 10.45 13.96 -4.49
C PHE A 106 9.74 12.62 -4.25
N ALA A 107 8.41 12.61 -4.07
CA ALA A 107 7.64 11.38 -3.97
C ALA A 107 7.83 10.48 -5.20
N LEU A 108 7.70 11.05 -6.40
CA LEU A 108 7.92 10.33 -7.65
C LEU A 108 9.36 9.82 -7.81
N LYS A 109 10.35 10.61 -7.37
CA LYS A 109 11.76 10.18 -7.36
C LYS A 109 11.96 8.95 -6.47
N VAL A 110 11.37 8.93 -5.27
CA VAL A 110 11.43 7.76 -4.39
C VAL A 110 10.81 6.54 -5.06
N MET A 111 9.62 6.69 -5.65
CA MET A 111 8.92 5.59 -6.30
C MET A 111 9.66 5.04 -7.52
N ASN A 112 10.18 5.92 -8.38
CA ASN A 112 11.02 5.51 -9.51
C ASN A 112 12.25 4.74 -9.03
N TYR A 113 12.92 5.23 -7.98
CA TYR A 113 14.09 4.56 -7.41
C TYR A 113 13.79 3.14 -6.94
N LEU A 114 12.65 2.94 -6.25
CA LEU A 114 12.20 1.62 -5.81
C LEU A 114 11.89 0.69 -6.99
N ASN A 115 11.18 1.20 -8.00
CA ASN A 115 10.80 0.44 -9.19
C ASN A 115 12.03 0.03 -10.02
N ASP A 116 12.96 0.96 -10.24
CA ASP A 116 14.19 0.68 -10.98
C ASP A 116 15.12 -0.28 -10.23
N THR A 117 15.12 -0.24 -8.89
CA THR A 117 15.81 -1.23 -8.06
C THR A 117 15.21 -2.63 -8.25
N CYS A 118 13.90 -2.77 -8.31
CA CYS A 118 13.25 -4.04 -8.62
C CYS A 118 13.62 -4.55 -10.02
N LYS A 119 13.62 -3.67 -11.03
CA LYS A 119 14.05 -4.02 -12.40
C LYS A 119 15.50 -4.49 -12.44
N LYS A 120 16.40 -3.80 -11.73
CA LYS A 120 17.80 -4.21 -11.59
C LYS A 120 17.94 -5.60 -10.99
N TRP A 121 17.26 -5.88 -9.90
CA TRP A 121 17.28 -7.20 -9.26
C TRP A 121 16.74 -8.29 -10.17
N ALA A 122 15.67 -8.01 -10.92
CA ALA A 122 15.13 -8.95 -11.90
C ALA A 122 16.13 -9.28 -13.00
N ALA A 123 16.82 -8.29 -13.54
CA ALA A 123 17.85 -8.48 -14.57
C ALA A 123 19.05 -9.32 -14.06
N GLU A 124 19.46 -9.12 -12.80
CA GLU A 124 20.58 -9.83 -12.19
C GLU A 124 20.28 -11.30 -11.85
N THR A 125 19.03 -11.65 -11.59
CA THR A 125 18.66 -12.94 -10.99
C THR A 125 17.76 -13.82 -11.86
N ASN A 126 17.20 -13.26 -12.95
CA ASN A 126 16.12 -13.90 -13.74
C ASN A 126 14.88 -14.25 -12.90
N ILE A 127 14.66 -13.53 -11.78
CA ILE A 127 13.47 -13.63 -10.92
C ILE A 127 12.67 -12.35 -11.11
N ALA A 128 11.36 -12.46 -11.33
CA ALA A 128 10.52 -11.29 -11.48
C ALA A 128 10.32 -10.60 -10.12
N PHE A 129 11.12 -9.56 -9.85
CA PHE A 129 10.88 -8.62 -8.78
C PHE A 129 9.93 -7.53 -9.27
N SER A 130 9.00 -7.12 -8.41
CA SER A 130 8.14 -5.97 -8.72
C SER A 130 7.85 -5.13 -7.48
N LEU A 131 7.65 -3.85 -7.70
CA LEU A 131 7.18 -2.94 -6.66
C LEU A 131 5.67 -3.12 -6.47
N TYR A 132 5.22 -3.19 -5.22
CA TYR A 132 3.85 -3.49 -4.86
C TYR A 132 3.30 -2.51 -3.82
N GLY A 133 2.35 -1.68 -4.24
CA GLY A 133 1.59 -0.76 -3.40
C GLY A 133 0.42 -1.48 -2.71
N THR A 134 0.72 -2.32 -1.72
CA THR A 134 -0.26 -3.20 -1.10
C THR A 134 -0.99 -2.54 0.07
N PRO A 135 -2.26 -2.88 0.32
CA PRO A 135 -2.92 -2.65 1.60
C PRO A 135 -2.15 -3.35 2.74
N LEU A 136 -1.90 -2.63 3.82
CA LEU A 136 -1.05 -3.09 4.93
C LEU A 136 -1.73 -2.86 6.29
N GLU A 137 -2.92 -3.34 6.48
CA GLU A 137 -3.79 -3.05 7.62
C GLU A 137 -3.08 -3.13 8.99
N SER A 138 -2.66 -4.32 9.43
CA SER A 138 -1.98 -4.47 10.72
C SER A 138 -0.52 -4.02 10.71
N THR A 139 0.12 -3.96 9.55
CA THR A 139 1.54 -3.59 9.43
C THR A 139 1.73 -2.10 9.60
N THR A 140 0.80 -1.26 9.15
CA THR A 140 0.84 0.20 9.35
C THR A 140 0.85 0.57 10.82
N TYR A 141 0.05 -0.12 11.64
CA TYR A 141 0.06 0.03 13.10
C TYR A 141 1.39 -0.41 13.73
N LYS A 142 1.91 -1.59 13.34
CA LYS A 142 3.19 -2.08 13.84
C LYS A 142 4.33 -1.14 13.51
N PHE A 143 4.36 -0.61 12.28
CA PHE A 143 5.34 0.37 11.87
C PHE A 143 5.25 1.65 12.68
N ALA A 144 4.05 2.19 12.89
CA ALA A 144 3.84 3.38 13.71
C ALA A 144 4.38 3.18 15.14
N LYS A 145 4.06 2.04 15.78
CA LYS A 145 4.58 1.71 17.13
C LYS A 145 6.11 1.63 17.17
N CYS A 146 6.73 0.99 16.18
CA CYS A 146 8.19 0.91 16.09
C CYS A 146 8.82 2.30 15.89
N LEU A 147 8.20 3.14 15.04
CA LEU A 147 8.66 4.51 14.80
C LEU A 147 8.57 5.37 16.07
N GLN A 148 7.43 5.32 16.78
CA GLN A 148 7.23 6.04 18.04
C GLN A 148 8.26 5.62 19.12
N ASN A 149 8.51 4.33 19.24
CA ASN A 149 9.51 3.81 20.19
C ASN A 149 10.94 4.25 19.83
N ARG A 150 11.23 4.43 18.56
CA ARG A 150 12.58 4.72 18.06
C ARG A 150 12.86 6.22 17.94
N PHE A 151 11.90 7.00 17.50
CA PHE A 151 12.07 8.41 17.16
C PHE A 151 11.20 9.36 17.98
N GLY A 152 10.32 8.83 18.84
CA GLY A 152 9.33 9.62 19.55
C GLY A 152 8.16 10.05 18.67
N SER A 153 7.35 10.98 19.19
CA SER A 153 6.21 11.56 18.48
C SER A 153 6.67 12.79 17.69
N ILE A 154 6.63 12.68 16.36
CA ILE A 154 6.94 13.76 15.42
C ILE A 154 5.62 14.18 14.77
N PRO A 155 5.17 15.45 14.93
CA PRO A 155 3.88 15.92 14.40
C PRO A 155 3.73 15.68 12.88
N GLY A 156 2.62 15.04 12.52
CA GLY A 156 2.29 14.70 11.12
C GLY A 156 3.13 13.59 10.50
N VAL A 157 4.03 12.94 11.28
CA VAL A 157 4.91 11.86 10.80
C VAL A 157 4.77 10.60 11.64
N THR A 158 4.98 10.67 12.97
CA THR A 158 4.94 9.52 13.87
C THR A 158 3.96 9.69 15.03
N ASP A 159 3.18 10.75 15.04
CA ASP A 159 2.24 11.13 16.09
C ASP A 159 0.94 10.30 16.12
N LYS A 160 0.71 9.48 15.11
CA LYS A 160 -0.48 8.63 14.99
C LYS A 160 -0.17 7.16 15.25
N ASN A 161 -1.21 6.38 15.54
CA ASN A 161 -1.10 4.93 15.73
C ASN A 161 -1.04 4.14 14.42
N TYR A 162 -0.89 4.81 13.28
CA TYR A 162 -0.72 4.23 11.96
C TYR A 162 0.20 5.12 11.13
N ILE A 163 0.72 4.59 10.04
CA ILE A 163 1.31 5.33 8.93
C ILE A 163 0.43 5.14 7.70
N THR A 164 0.47 6.08 6.77
CA THR A 164 -0.31 6.00 5.54
C THR A 164 0.11 4.78 4.71
N ASN A 165 -0.89 4.07 4.21
CA ASN A 165 -0.66 2.90 3.38
C ASN A 165 -0.04 3.31 2.05
N SER A 166 0.98 2.59 1.60
CA SER A 166 1.70 2.78 0.32
C SER A 166 1.85 4.25 -0.11
N TYR A 167 1.21 4.64 -1.22
CA TYR A 167 1.26 5.98 -1.84
C TYR A 167 0.03 6.84 -1.57
N HIS A 168 -0.94 6.34 -0.79
CA HIS A 168 -2.24 7.02 -0.64
C HIS A 168 -2.12 8.43 -0.09
N ILE A 169 -3.06 9.27 -0.51
CA ILE A 169 -3.29 10.56 0.13
C ILE A 169 -3.73 10.33 1.58
N HIS A 170 -3.16 11.09 2.50
CA HIS A 170 -3.48 10.95 3.91
C HIS A 170 -4.97 11.26 4.16
N VAL A 171 -5.63 10.44 4.97
CA VAL A 171 -7.09 10.50 5.22
C VAL A 171 -7.61 11.83 5.79
N THR A 172 -6.73 12.66 6.35
CA THR A 172 -7.10 14.00 6.85
C THR A 172 -7.02 15.08 5.80
N GLU A 173 -6.52 14.79 4.59
CA GLU A 173 -6.48 15.76 3.50
C GLU A 173 -7.86 15.85 2.84
N SER A 174 -8.37 17.08 2.72
CA SER A 174 -9.64 17.32 2.04
C SER A 174 -9.43 17.31 0.53
N VAL A 175 -9.76 16.18 -0.10
CA VAL A 175 -9.64 15.99 -1.54
C VAL A 175 -10.90 15.28 -2.04
N ASN A 176 -11.43 15.68 -3.20
CA ASN A 176 -12.55 14.98 -3.82
C ASN A 176 -12.09 13.70 -4.51
N ALA A 177 -13.04 12.82 -4.84
CA ALA A 177 -12.76 11.51 -5.44
C ALA A 177 -11.97 11.60 -6.75
N PHE A 178 -12.31 12.54 -7.61
CA PHE A 178 -11.69 12.70 -8.93
C PHE A 178 -10.23 13.14 -8.81
N ASP A 179 -9.97 14.15 -7.99
CA ASP A 179 -8.61 14.65 -7.78
C ASP A 179 -7.74 13.61 -7.07
N LYS A 180 -8.32 12.86 -6.09
CA LYS A 180 -7.63 11.76 -5.43
C LYS A 180 -7.20 10.69 -6.41
N LEU A 181 -8.12 10.20 -7.23
CA LEU A 181 -7.85 9.15 -8.21
C LEU A 181 -6.83 9.61 -9.25
N SER A 182 -6.97 10.84 -9.77
CA SER A 182 -6.02 11.41 -10.73
C SER A 182 -4.61 11.57 -10.13
N PHE A 183 -4.52 11.99 -8.87
CA PHE A 183 -3.24 12.12 -8.19
C PHE A 183 -2.58 10.76 -7.94
N GLU A 184 -3.34 9.79 -7.45
CA GLU A 184 -2.82 8.46 -7.11
C GLU A 184 -2.46 7.61 -8.33
N ALA A 185 -3.06 7.87 -9.49
CA ALA A 185 -2.82 7.14 -10.73
C ALA A 185 -1.33 7.07 -11.12
N GLN A 186 -0.59 8.18 -10.99
CA GLN A 186 0.83 8.27 -11.30
C GLN A 186 1.72 7.32 -10.47
N PHE A 187 1.27 6.94 -9.28
CA PHE A 187 1.98 6.02 -8.39
C PHE A 187 1.64 4.56 -8.69
N GLN A 188 0.43 4.30 -9.20
CA GLN A 188 0.05 2.95 -9.64
C GLN A 188 0.91 2.47 -10.81
N GLU A 189 1.18 3.31 -11.78
CA GLU A 189 2.08 3.00 -12.90
C GLU A 189 3.49 2.60 -12.44
N LEU A 190 3.95 3.19 -11.33
CA LEU A 190 5.24 2.88 -10.72
C LEU A 190 5.21 1.65 -9.81
N SER A 191 4.05 1.03 -9.60
CA SER A 191 3.84 -0.15 -8.75
C SER A 191 3.31 -1.35 -9.57
N PRO A 192 4.06 -1.86 -10.57
CA PRO A 192 3.58 -2.88 -11.51
C PRO A 192 3.32 -4.25 -10.86
N GLY A 193 3.75 -4.45 -9.62
CA GLY A 193 3.42 -5.66 -8.85
C GLY A 193 1.99 -5.71 -8.34
N GLY A 194 1.29 -4.60 -8.42
CA GLY A 194 -0.08 -4.39 -7.99
C GLY A 194 -0.21 -3.15 -7.13
N ALA A 195 -1.34 -2.48 -7.26
CA ALA A 195 -1.72 -1.32 -6.49
C ALA A 195 -3.24 -1.17 -6.55
N ILE A 196 -3.82 -0.58 -5.53
CA ILE A 196 -5.25 -0.28 -5.47
C ILE A 196 -5.45 1.07 -4.81
N SER A 197 -6.36 1.86 -5.33
CA SER A 197 -6.80 3.11 -4.70
C SER A 197 -8.22 2.97 -4.18
N TYR A 198 -8.47 3.50 -2.99
CA TYR A 198 -9.78 3.45 -2.35
C TYR A 198 -10.43 4.83 -2.37
N VAL A 199 -11.71 4.87 -2.73
CA VAL A 199 -12.52 6.07 -2.65
C VAL A 199 -13.75 5.76 -1.81
N GLU A 200 -13.93 6.51 -0.73
CA GLU A 200 -15.15 6.48 0.04
C GLU A 200 -16.16 7.46 -0.55
N VAL A 201 -17.33 6.95 -0.86
CA VAL A 201 -18.44 7.72 -1.43
C VAL A 201 -19.67 7.60 -0.52
N PRO A 202 -20.54 8.62 -0.47
CA PRO A 202 -21.81 8.50 0.23
C PRO A 202 -22.69 7.44 -0.45
N ASN A 203 -23.78 7.04 0.20
CA ASN A 203 -24.78 6.19 -0.44
C ASN A 203 -25.32 6.87 -1.70
N MET A 204 -25.02 6.29 -2.86
CA MET A 204 -25.38 6.84 -4.18
C MET A 204 -26.53 6.07 -4.86
N GLN A 205 -27.32 5.28 -4.13
CA GLN A 205 -28.43 4.51 -4.70
C GLN A 205 -29.40 5.37 -5.50
N ASN A 206 -29.61 6.62 -5.10
CA ASN A 206 -30.48 7.57 -5.78
C ASN A 206 -29.74 8.53 -6.73
N ASN A 207 -28.46 8.32 -6.99
CA ASN A 207 -27.65 9.16 -7.87
C ASN A 207 -26.73 8.29 -8.75
N ILE A 208 -27.35 7.54 -9.64
CA ILE A 208 -26.62 6.62 -10.55
C ILE A 208 -25.69 7.39 -11.50
N ASP A 209 -26.07 8.60 -11.90
CA ASP A 209 -25.22 9.42 -12.78
C ASP A 209 -23.89 9.79 -12.10
N ALA A 210 -23.88 10.04 -10.79
CA ALA A 210 -22.64 10.25 -10.06
C ALA A 210 -21.77 8.97 -10.01
N VAL A 211 -22.39 7.79 -9.82
CA VAL A 211 -21.67 6.51 -9.88
C VAL A 211 -21.03 6.32 -11.24
N LEU A 212 -21.79 6.53 -12.32
CA LEU A 212 -21.29 6.39 -13.68
C LEU A 212 -20.16 7.38 -13.99
N ALA A 213 -20.25 8.62 -13.48
CA ALA A 213 -19.19 9.62 -13.63
C ALA A 213 -17.89 9.18 -12.95
N VAL A 214 -17.96 8.64 -11.73
CA VAL A 214 -16.77 8.12 -11.03
C VAL A 214 -16.22 6.89 -11.75
N MET A 215 -17.06 5.95 -12.17
CA MET A 215 -16.62 4.76 -12.93
C MET A 215 -15.95 5.14 -14.25
N ARG A 216 -16.48 6.15 -14.95
CA ARG A 216 -15.86 6.67 -16.17
C ARG A 216 -14.50 7.27 -15.90
N HIS A 217 -14.37 8.07 -14.83
CA HIS A 217 -13.10 8.65 -14.43
C HIS A 217 -12.06 7.57 -14.06
N ILE A 218 -12.48 6.51 -13.34
CA ILE A 218 -11.62 5.36 -13.05
C ILE A 218 -11.13 4.73 -14.36
N TYR A 219 -12.04 4.46 -15.29
CA TYR A 219 -11.69 3.85 -16.58
C TYR A 219 -10.69 4.69 -17.39
N ASP A 220 -10.85 6.02 -17.37
CA ASP A 220 -10.04 6.93 -18.18
C ASP A 220 -8.68 7.26 -17.54
N HIS A 221 -8.51 7.13 -16.22
CA HIS A 221 -7.37 7.72 -15.50
C HIS A 221 -6.59 6.81 -14.57
N ILE A 222 -7.17 5.72 -14.03
CA ILE A 222 -6.49 4.89 -13.03
C ILE A 222 -6.69 3.40 -13.31
N MET A 223 -5.66 2.59 -13.06
CA MET A 223 -5.69 1.18 -13.42
C MET A 223 -6.59 0.33 -12.52
N TYR A 224 -6.60 0.64 -11.21
CA TYR A 224 -7.38 -0.13 -10.23
C TYR A 224 -7.85 0.75 -9.08
N ALA A 225 -9.16 0.83 -8.89
CA ALA A 225 -9.77 1.54 -7.78
C ALA A 225 -10.98 0.76 -7.24
N GLU A 226 -11.24 0.94 -5.95
CA GLU A 226 -12.38 0.40 -5.23
C GLU A 226 -13.23 1.53 -4.67
N LEU A 227 -14.53 1.45 -4.88
CA LEU A 227 -15.52 2.36 -4.31
C LEU A 227 -16.10 1.73 -3.06
N ASN A 228 -15.87 2.35 -1.92
CA ASN A 228 -16.46 1.99 -0.65
C ASN A 228 -17.61 2.94 -0.33
N THR A 229 -18.76 2.42 0.02
CA THR A 229 -19.87 3.20 0.54
C THR A 229 -19.87 3.16 2.06
N LYS A 230 -20.11 4.30 2.68
CA LYS A 230 -20.41 4.37 4.11
C LYS A 230 -21.85 3.90 4.32
N SER A 231 -22.02 2.60 4.46
CA SER A 231 -23.30 1.95 4.69
C SER A 231 -23.13 0.99 5.86
N ASP A 232 -23.52 1.46 7.03
CA ASP A 232 -23.51 0.69 8.27
C ASP A 232 -24.94 0.24 8.57
N TYR A 233 -25.07 -0.84 9.33
CA TYR A 233 -26.36 -1.34 9.78
C TYR A 233 -26.44 -1.30 11.30
N CYS A 234 -27.42 -0.56 11.82
CA CYS A 234 -27.69 -0.56 13.25
C CYS A 234 -28.47 -1.82 13.66
N GLN A 235 -27.85 -2.66 14.47
CA GLN A 235 -28.47 -3.92 14.95
C GLN A 235 -29.67 -3.68 15.90
N VAL A 236 -29.80 -2.47 16.47
CA VAL A 236 -30.88 -2.14 17.43
C VAL A 236 -32.15 -1.69 16.70
N CYS A 237 -32.03 -0.79 15.74
CA CYS A 237 -33.21 -0.15 15.12
C CYS A 237 -33.36 -0.43 13.62
N GLY A 238 -32.43 -1.17 13.02
CA GLY A 238 -32.46 -1.46 11.59
C GLY A 238 -32.06 -0.30 10.68
N TYR A 239 -31.50 0.79 11.23
CA TYR A 239 -31.02 1.91 10.43
C TYR A 239 -29.94 1.43 9.46
N ASP A 240 -30.10 1.77 8.20
CA ASP A 240 -29.12 1.54 7.14
C ASP A 240 -28.57 2.89 6.67
N GLY A 241 -27.29 3.12 6.90
CA GLY A 241 -26.62 4.38 6.62
C GLY A 241 -25.35 4.57 7.46
N GLU A 242 -24.81 5.76 7.48
CA GLU A 242 -23.56 6.05 8.22
C GLU A 242 -23.82 6.10 9.73
N ILE A 243 -23.16 5.20 10.49
CA ILE A 243 -23.09 5.25 11.95
C ILE A 243 -21.98 6.21 12.34
N GLN A 244 -22.28 7.17 13.18
CA GLN A 244 -21.34 8.20 13.59
C GLN A 244 -20.35 7.68 14.64
N ILE A 245 -19.09 8.07 14.53
CA ILE A 245 -18.10 7.89 15.59
C ILE A 245 -17.97 9.22 16.32
N ILE A 246 -18.33 9.23 17.59
CA ILE A 246 -18.26 10.42 18.45
C ILE A 246 -17.36 10.16 19.66
N GLU A 247 -16.82 11.22 20.25
CA GLU A 247 -16.17 11.13 21.56
C GLU A 247 -17.22 11.25 22.67
N ASP A 248 -17.15 10.32 23.65
CA ASP A 248 -17.95 10.41 24.87
C ASP A 248 -17.33 11.40 25.89
N GLU A 249 -17.99 11.58 27.02
CA GLU A 249 -17.54 12.46 28.13
C GLU A 249 -16.14 12.05 28.68
N HIS A 250 -15.69 10.83 28.42
CA HIS A 250 -14.40 10.30 28.82
C HIS A 250 -13.34 10.35 27.70
N LYS A 251 -13.63 11.05 26.58
CA LYS A 251 -12.78 11.11 25.37
C LYS A 251 -12.55 9.75 24.72
N LYS A 252 -13.47 8.84 24.91
CA LYS A 252 -13.45 7.53 24.26
C LYS A 252 -14.31 7.58 23.00
N LEU A 253 -13.80 7.03 21.90
CA LEU A 253 -14.56 6.89 20.67
C LEU A 253 -15.65 5.84 20.85
N VAL A 254 -16.90 6.23 20.58
CA VAL A 254 -18.08 5.37 20.64
C VAL A 254 -18.89 5.48 19.35
N TRP A 255 -19.53 4.39 18.97
CA TRP A 255 -20.41 4.34 17.81
C TRP A 255 -21.78 4.82 18.22
N LYS A 256 -22.33 5.78 17.48
CA LYS A 256 -23.65 6.35 17.73
C LYS A 256 -24.53 6.26 16.49
N CYS A 257 -25.64 5.55 16.62
CA CYS A 257 -26.64 5.50 15.56
C CYS A 257 -27.39 6.83 15.46
N PRO A 258 -27.49 7.48 14.30
CA PRO A 258 -28.22 8.73 14.15
C PRO A 258 -29.74 8.58 14.37
N ASN A 259 -30.28 7.36 14.31
CA ASN A 259 -31.70 7.08 14.48
C ASN A 259 -32.10 6.72 15.92
N CYS A 260 -31.27 5.94 16.64
CA CYS A 260 -31.65 5.47 17.98
C CYS A 260 -30.67 5.84 19.10
N GLY A 261 -29.58 6.49 18.77
CA GLY A 261 -28.60 6.98 19.76
C GLY A 261 -27.37 6.10 19.97
#